data_3158e271c71b63c34aa5622f65e71330
#
_entry.id   3158e271c71b63c34aa5622f65e71330
#
_cell.length_a   1.000
_cell.length_b   1.000
_cell.length_c   1.000
_cell.angle_alpha   90.00
_cell.angle_beta   90.00
_cell.angle_gamma   90.00
#
_symmetry.space_group_name_H-M   'P 1'
#
loop_
_entity.id
_entity.type
_entity.pdbx_description
1 polymer ?
#
loop_
_entity_poly.entity_id
_entity_poly.type
_entity_poly.pdbx_seq_one_letter_code
_entity_poly.pdbx_strand_id
1 'polypeptide(L)'
;MITKKQKQVLDFITDYQERKKYAPSLDEIRKKFKLASVSTAHFHISKLHDLGYLTKEENISRSISIIGRESMIKIPLLGTIVAGKPIEAIQEKEIIAIPKSKIPHSSEVYALRVIGNSMIDENINDGDIVLVRQQETAENGQKVVALIDNHEATLKKFYQEKGHIRLQPANKNMEPIIIRRGQDFSIQGIVLDVIREEGSTVVQLPQYEEAKKYEKLPLNKIICGDAIEIMKGF
;
A
#
# COMPACT_ATOMS: atom_id res chain seq x y z
N MET A 1 -25.73 8.79 19.42
CA MET A 1 -24.93 8.09 20.47
C MET A 1 -25.30 6.61 20.47
N ILE A 2 -24.31 5.71 20.64
CA ILE A 2 -24.56 4.27 20.81
C ILE A 2 -24.92 3.92 22.23
N THR A 3 -25.80 2.94 22.40
CA THR A 3 -26.18 2.42 23.74
C THR A 3 -25.05 1.55 24.30
N LYS A 4 -25.02 1.31 25.61
CA LYS A 4 -24.05 0.43 26.28
C LYS A 4 -24.03 -0.96 25.65
N LYS A 5 -25.21 -1.51 25.28
CA LYS A 5 -25.32 -2.83 24.62
C LYS A 5 -24.72 -2.83 23.20
N GLN A 6 -25.01 -1.78 22.41
CA GLN A 6 -24.45 -1.62 21.07
C GLN A 6 -22.91 -1.50 21.12
N LYS A 7 -22.37 -0.74 22.10
CA LYS A 7 -20.92 -0.67 22.30
C LYS A 7 -20.32 -2.04 22.60
N GLN A 8 -20.91 -2.82 23.50
CA GLN A 8 -20.46 -4.18 23.80
C GLN A 8 -20.47 -5.09 22.56
N VAL A 9 -21.49 -4.98 21.70
CA VAL A 9 -21.58 -5.75 20.46
C VAL A 9 -20.47 -5.32 19.49
N LEU A 10 -20.22 -4.02 19.35
CA LEU A 10 -19.13 -3.49 18.51
C LEU A 10 -17.77 -3.97 18.99
N ASP A 11 -17.49 -3.86 20.29
CA ASP A 11 -16.23 -4.32 20.90
C ASP A 11 -16.02 -5.82 20.68
N PHE A 12 -17.09 -6.62 20.85
CA PHE A 12 -17.02 -8.08 20.59
C PHE A 12 -16.69 -8.39 19.12
N ILE A 13 -17.31 -7.70 18.16
CA ILE A 13 -17.04 -7.91 16.72
C ILE A 13 -15.57 -7.59 16.43
N THR A 14 -15.07 -6.49 17.01
CA THR A 14 -13.67 -6.09 16.90
C THR A 14 -12.72 -7.18 17.39
N ASP A 15 -12.87 -7.62 18.65
CA ASP A 15 -12.03 -8.65 19.25
C ASP A 15 -12.13 -9.99 18.49
N TYR A 16 -13.32 -10.32 17.98
CA TYR A 16 -13.52 -11.53 17.21
C TYR A 16 -12.76 -11.50 15.89
N GLN A 17 -12.84 -10.37 15.15
CA GLN A 17 -12.13 -10.19 13.89
C GLN A 17 -10.60 -10.17 14.09
N GLU A 18 -10.11 -9.57 15.17
CA GLU A 18 -8.67 -9.57 15.49
C GLU A 18 -8.13 -10.98 15.71
N ARG A 19 -8.89 -11.83 16.44
CA ARG A 19 -8.48 -13.20 16.78
C ARG A 19 -8.71 -14.21 15.65
N LYS A 20 -9.85 -14.13 14.96
CA LYS A 20 -10.28 -15.14 13.98
C LYS A 20 -9.99 -14.75 12.54
N LYS A 21 -9.68 -13.46 12.25
CA LYS A 21 -9.42 -12.89 10.92
C LYS A 21 -10.66 -12.86 10.00
N TYR A 22 -11.85 -13.10 10.54
CA TYR A 22 -13.15 -12.95 9.87
C TYR A 22 -14.21 -12.49 10.87
N ALA A 23 -15.31 -11.93 10.36
CA ALA A 23 -16.41 -11.43 11.19
C ALA A 23 -17.22 -12.56 11.83
N PRO A 24 -17.79 -12.34 13.03
CA PRO A 24 -18.73 -13.27 13.62
C PRO A 24 -20.05 -13.33 12.81
N SER A 25 -20.70 -14.49 12.78
CA SER A 25 -22.05 -14.62 12.29
C SER A 25 -23.05 -14.02 13.27
N LEU A 26 -24.27 -13.71 12.82
CA LEU A 26 -25.34 -13.23 13.68
C LEU A 26 -25.70 -14.21 14.82
N ASP A 27 -25.57 -15.52 14.56
CA ASP A 27 -25.82 -16.54 15.58
C ASP A 27 -24.71 -16.59 16.64
N GLU A 28 -23.45 -16.39 16.25
CA GLU A 28 -22.34 -16.26 17.19
C GLU A 28 -22.50 -15.01 18.09
N ILE A 29 -22.96 -13.88 17.53
CA ILE A 29 -23.31 -12.67 18.28
C ILE A 29 -24.48 -12.97 19.24
N ARG A 30 -25.55 -13.62 18.75
CA ARG A 30 -26.69 -14.03 19.54
C ARG A 30 -26.26 -14.88 20.74
N LYS A 31 -25.47 -15.91 20.52
CA LYS A 31 -24.96 -16.81 21.57
C LYS A 31 -24.09 -16.07 22.58
N LYS A 32 -23.17 -15.24 22.12
CA LYS A 32 -22.26 -14.46 23.00
C LYS A 32 -23.01 -13.56 23.96
N PHE A 33 -24.05 -12.88 23.47
CA PHE A 33 -24.81 -11.92 24.27
C PHE A 33 -26.11 -12.46 24.87
N LYS A 34 -26.37 -13.80 24.72
CA LYS A 34 -27.58 -14.48 25.18
C LYS A 34 -28.85 -13.75 24.71
N LEU A 35 -28.88 -13.33 23.43
CA LEU A 35 -30.03 -12.66 22.84
C LEU A 35 -31.13 -13.69 22.52
N ALA A 36 -32.39 -13.25 22.64
CA ALA A 36 -33.56 -14.10 22.44
C ALA A 36 -33.64 -14.68 21.02
N SER A 37 -33.21 -13.92 20.01
CA SER A 37 -33.27 -14.36 18.62
C SER A 37 -32.11 -13.80 17.77
N VAL A 38 -31.89 -14.41 16.59
CA VAL A 38 -30.98 -13.89 15.58
C VAL A 38 -31.42 -12.51 15.07
N SER A 39 -32.75 -12.28 15.02
CA SER A 39 -33.33 -10.98 14.65
C SER A 39 -32.92 -9.86 15.61
N THR A 40 -32.78 -10.17 16.90
CA THR A 40 -32.29 -9.21 17.89
C THR A 40 -30.81 -8.85 17.65
N ALA A 41 -29.99 -9.85 17.28
CA ALA A 41 -28.61 -9.59 16.87
C ALA A 41 -28.56 -8.71 15.62
N HIS A 42 -29.38 -9.04 14.63
CA HIS A 42 -29.53 -8.27 13.40
C HIS A 42 -29.92 -6.81 13.68
N PHE A 43 -30.88 -6.59 14.56
CA PHE A 43 -31.30 -5.24 14.97
C PHE A 43 -30.13 -4.41 15.51
N HIS A 44 -29.29 -4.98 16.40
CA HIS A 44 -28.13 -4.27 16.92
C HIS A 44 -27.11 -3.93 15.82
N ILE A 45 -26.87 -4.87 14.88
CA ILE A 45 -25.98 -4.67 13.76
C ILE A 45 -26.52 -3.58 12.81
N SER A 46 -27.81 -3.63 12.45
CA SER A 46 -28.44 -2.59 11.62
C SER A 46 -28.33 -1.21 12.25
N LYS A 47 -28.56 -1.09 13.56
CA LYS A 47 -28.40 0.18 14.26
C LYS A 47 -26.95 0.68 14.29
N LEU A 48 -25.97 -0.20 14.42
CA LEU A 48 -24.55 0.18 14.32
C LEU A 48 -24.17 0.58 12.90
N HIS A 49 -24.76 -0.06 11.88
CA HIS A 49 -24.61 0.31 10.48
C HIS A 49 -25.20 1.69 10.20
N ASP A 50 -26.48 1.94 10.60
CA ASP A 50 -27.16 3.23 10.43
C ASP A 50 -26.40 4.38 11.10
N LEU A 51 -25.69 4.10 12.19
CA LEU A 51 -24.87 5.06 12.93
C LEU A 51 -23.43 5.18 12.37
N GLY A 52 -23.09 4.45 11.31
CA GLY A 52 -21.79 4.54 10.65
C GLY A 52 -20.63 3.89 11.41
N TYR A 53 -20.89 2.93 12.32
CA TYR A 53 -19.83 2.21 13.04
C TYR A 53 -19.35 0.95 12.33
N LEU A 54 -20.15 0.39 11.44
CA LEU A 54 -19.81 -0.79 10.63
C LEU A 54 -20.51 -0.76 9.27
N THR A 55 -19.99 -1.54 8.33
CA THR A 55 -20.66 -1.89 7.08
C THR A 55 -21.10 -3.34 7.14
N LYS A 56 -22.16 -3.67 6.39
CA LYS A 56 -22.67 -5.04 6.21
C LYS A 56 -23.21 -5.16 4.81
N GLU A 57 -22.82 -6.19 4.09
CA GLU A 57 -23.45 -6.55 2.82
C GLU A 57 -24.69 -7.40 3.06
N GLU A 58 -25.77 -7.10 2.35
CA GLU A 58 -27.00 -7.86 2.48
C GLU A 58 -26.84 -9.28 1.92
N ASN A 59 -27.44 -10.25 2.60
CA ASN A 59 -27.43 -11.68 2.25
C ASN A 59 -26.05 -12.37 2.20
N ILE A 60 -24.99 -11.70 2.63
CA ILE A 60 -23.66 -12.31 2.76
C ILE A 60 -23.37 -12.59 4.23
N SER A 61 -23.12 -13.86 4.54
CA SER A 61 -22.71 -14.26 5.89
C SER A 61 -21.32 -13.73 6.21
N ARG A 62 -21.11 -13.23 7.44
CA ARG A 62 -19.80 -12.72 7.91
C ARG A 62 -19.27 -11.48 7.15
N SER A 63 -20.15 -10.73 6.49
CA SER A 63 -19.80 -9.50 5.74
C SER A 63 -19.67 -8.24 6.60
N ILE A 64 -19.70 -8.36 7.93
CA ILE A 64 -19.61 -7.22 8.85
C ILE A 64 -18.17 -6.70 8.84
N SER A 65 -18.00 -5.40 8.52
CA SER A 65 -16.72 -4.69 8.60
C SER A 65 -16.87 -3.44 9.47
N ILE A 66 -15.91 -3.18 10.33
CA ILE A 66 -15.95 -2.02 11.23
C ILE A 66 -15.39 -0.81 10.50
N ILE A 67 -16.19 0.28 10.46
CA ILE A 67 -15.75 1.55 9.87
C ILE A 67 -14.74 2.21 10.81
N GLY A 68 -13.61 2.66 10.28
CA GLY A 68 -12.55 3.34 11.04
C GLY A 68 -11.56 2.42 11.74
N ARG A 69 -11.68 1.08 11.59
CA ARG A 69 -10.65 0.11 11.97
C ARG A 69 -10.30 -0.78 10.80
N GLU A 70 -9.82 -0.16 9.72
CA GLU A 70 -9.11 -0.93 8.71
C GLU A 70 -7.87 -1.55 9.34
N SER A 71 -7.68 -2.85 9.11
CA SER A 71 -6.43 -3.51 9.50
C SER A 71 -5.28 -2.78 8.79
N MET A 72 -4.45 -2.10 9.55
CA MET A 72 -3.27 -1.43 9.02
C MET A 72 -2.17 -2.47 8.76
N ILE A 73 -1.54 -2.38 7.62
CA ILE A 73 -0.35 -3.17 7.28
C ILE A 73 0.85 -2.23 7.31
N LYS A 74 1.94 -2.72 7.88
CA LYS A 74 3.22 -2.02 7.91
C LYS A 74 3.95 -2.26 6.60
N ILE A 75 4.25 -1.20 5.85
CA ILE A 75 4.97 -1.22 4.58
C ILE A 75 6.30 -0.50 4.75
N PRO A 76 7.43 -1.09 4.32
CA PRO A 76 8.71 -0.42 4.36
C PRO A 76 8.74 0.75 3.38
N LEU A 77 9.21 1.91 3.83
CA LEU A 77 9.59 3.04 2.99
C LEU A 77 11.08 2.86 2.63
N LEU A 78 11.34 2.46 1.38
CA LEU A 78 12.65 1.97 0.96
C LEU A 78 13.62 3.08 0.57
N GLY A 79 13.12 4.24 0.19
CA GLY A 79 13.98 5.29 -0.27
C GLY A 79 13.23 6.46 -0.91
N THR A 80 14.01 7.30 -1.54
CA THR A 80 13.54 8.50 -2.23
C THR A 80 13.84 8.36 -3.73
N ILE A 81 12.84 8.60 -4.57
CA ILE A 81 13.01 8.67 -6.02
C ILE A 81 13.19 10.12 -6.43
N VAL A 82 14.37 10.42 -6.98
CA VAL A 82 14.66 11.69 -7.64
C VAL A 82 14.85 11.40 -9.12
N ALA A 83 14.18 12.12 -10.00
CA ALA A 83 14.36 11.93 -11.44
C ALA A 83 15.83 12.17 -11.83
N GLY A 84 16.45 11.17 -12.50
CA GLY A 84 17.85 11.26 -12.96
C GLY A 84 18.93 11.09 -11.88
N LYS A 85 18.58 10.54 -10.71
CA LYS A 85 19.53 10.18 -9.65
C LYS A 85 19.31 8.76 -9.15
N PRO A 86 20.35 8.12 -8.58
CA PRO A 86 20.19 6.85 -7.86
C PRO A 86 19.14 6.97 -6.75
N ILE A 87 18.47 5.88 -6.43
CA ILE A 87 17.60 5.84 -5.25
C ILE A 87 18.50 6.04 -4.03
N GLU A 88 18.31 7.15 -3.33
CA GLU A 88 18.96 7.35 -2.04
C GLU A 88 18.27 6.45 -1.01
N ALA A 89 19.02 5.47 -0.49
CA ALA A 89 18.56 4.64 0.61
C ALA A 89 18.35 5.51 1.86
N ILE A 90 17.19 5.36 2.49
CA ILE A 90 16.95 5.98 3.79
C ILE A 90 17.82 5.25 4.81
N GLN A 91 18.71 5.94 5.50
CA GLN A 91 19.58 5.36 6.55
C GLN A 91 18.79 4.83 7.75
N GLU A 92 17.61 5.38 8.00
CA GLU A 92 16.67 4.90 9.00
C GLU A 92 15.52 4.17 8.30
N LYS A 93 15.29 2.92 8.66
CA LYS A 93 14.18 2.11 8.13
C LYS A 93 12.85 2.71 8.59
N GLU A 94 12.26 3.58 7.80
CA GLU A 94 10.92 4.10 8.02
C GLU A 94 9.89 3.05 7.62
N ILE A 95 8.84 2.92 8.43
CA ILE A 95 7.70 2.05 8.14
C ILE A 95 6.45 2.90 8.12
N ILE A 96 5.65 2.78 7.08
CA ILE A 96 4.35 3.41 6.99
C ILE A 96 3.25 2.40 7.27
N ALA A 97 2.24 2.81 8.02
CA ALA A 97 1.05 2.02 8.26
C ALA A 97 -0.03 2.45 7.26
N ILE A 98 -0.48 1.53 6.43
CA ILE A 98 -1.52 1.78 5.44
C ILE A 98 -2.69 0.80 5.57
N PRO A 99 -3.91 1.20 5.18
CA PRO A 99 -5.06 0.31 5.17
C PRO A 99 -4.82 -0.93 4.30
N LYS A 100 -5.16 -2.11 4.83
CA LYS A 100 -5.03 -3.38 4.11
C LYS A 100 -5.83 -3.42 2.82
N SER A 101 -6.96 -2.70 2.76
CA SER A 101 -7.81 -2.60 1.57
C SER A 101 -7.08 -2.00 0.36
N LYS A 102 -6.04 -1.20 0.59
CA LYS A 102 -5.23 -0.58 -0.46
C LYS A 102 -4.20 -1.53 -1.08
N ILE A 103 -4.01 -2.72 -0.50
CA ILE A 103 -3.01 -3.69 -0.96
C ILE A 103 -3.71 -4.89 -1.62
N PRO A 104 -3.41 -5.18 -2.89
CA PRO A 104 -3.89 -6.40 -3.53
C PRO A 104 -3.39 -7.63 -2.78
N HIS A 105 -4.25 -8.67 -2.70
CA HIS A 105 -3.91 -9.93 -2.05
C HIS A 105 -2.67 -10.57 -2.72
N SER A 106 -1.74 -11.05 -1.90
CA SER A 106 -0.50 -11.76 -2.33
C SER A 106 0.52 -10.95 -3.16
N SER A 107 0.54 -9.64 -3.06
CA SER A 107 1.53 -8.81 -3.74
C SER A 107 2.61 -8.33 -2.77
N GLU A 108 3.86 -8.39 -3.20
CA GLU A 108 4.95 -7.68 -2.52
C GLU A 108 4.83 -6.19 -2.81
N VAL A 109 4.73 -5.40 -1.75
CA VAL A 109 4.47 -3.96 -1.84
C VAL A 109 5.48 -3.21 -0.98
N TYR A 110 5.99 -2.13 -1.52
CA TYR A 110 6.88 -1.19 -0.84
C TYR A 110 6.45 0.25 -1.12
N ALA A 111 7.00 1.18 -0.36
CA ALA A 111 6.74 2.60 -0.54
C ALA A 111 8.01 3.35 -0.92
N LEU A 112 7.84 4.43 -1.68
CA LEU A 112 8.91 5.35 -2.05
C LEU A 112 8.42 6.79 -1.91
N ARG A 113 9.28 7.67 -1.42
CA ARG A 113 9.03 9.12 -1.40
C ARG A 113 9.41 9.72 -2.75
N VAL A 114 8.53 10.49 -3.34
CA VAL A 114 8.74 11.16 -4.63
C VAL A 114 9.41 12.51 -4.39
N ILE A 115 10.43 12.81 -5.18
CA ILE A 115 11.02 14.16 -5.26
C ILE A 115 10.91 14.66 -6.69
N GLY A 116 10.43 15.88 -6.83
CA GLY A 116 10.27 16.58 -8.09
C GLY A 116 8.84 16.50 -8.66
N ASN A 117 8.65 17.15 -9.79
CA ASN A 117 7.33 17.45 -10.35
C ASN A 117 7.04 16.73 -11.66
N SER A 118 7.74 15.62 -11.96
CA SER A 118 7.61 14.95 -13.25
C SER A 118 6.25 14.27 -13.47
N MET A 119 5.45 14.11 -12.42
CA MET A 119 4.14 13.43 -12.45
C MET A 119 3.00 14.30 -11.91
N ILE A 120 3.16 15.62 -11.93
CA ILE A 120 2.22 16.58 -11.34
C ILE A 120 0.83 16.55 -12.02
N ASP A 121 0.77 16.31 -13.33
CA ASP A 121 -0.50 16.22 -14.07
C ASP A 121 -1.28 14.92 -13.72
N GLU A 122 -0.65 13.96 -13.02
CA GLU A 122 -1.29 12.76 -12.44
C GLU A 122 -1.49 12.91 -10.92
N ASN A 123 -1.45 14.15 -10.42
CA ASN A 123 -1.58 14.46 -8.99
C ASN A 123 -0.56 13.73 -8.10
N ILE A 124 0.66 13.51 -8.59
CA ILE A 124 1.79 13.03 -7.79
C ILE A 124 2.75 14.20 -7.65
N ASN A 125 2.83 14.74 -6.44
CA ASN A 125 3.59 15.94 -6.13
C ASN A 125 4.90 15.61 -5.44
N ASP A 126 5.75 16.63 -5.36
CA ASP A 126 6.96 16.56 -4.54
C ASP A 126 6.62 16.26 -3.07
N GLY A 127 7.33 15.30 -2.46
CA GLY A 127 7.09 14.84 -1.09
C GLY A 127 6.03 13.74 -0.94
N ASP A 128 5.18 13.49 -1.94
CA ASP A 128 4.19 12.40 -1.88
C ASP A 128 4.87 11.04 -1.71
N ILE A 129 4.18 10.11 -1.04
CA ILE A 129 4.61 8.72 -0.93
C ILE A 129 3.81 7.88 -1.92
N VAL A 130 4.48 7.14 -2.79
CA VAL A 130 3.84 6.19 -3.71
C VAL A 130 3.95 4.77 -3.17
N LEU A 131 2.83 4.06 -3.24
CA LEU A 131 2.75 2.63 -2.95
C LEU A 131 3.02 1.86 -4.23
N VAL A 132 4.03 1.02 -4.22
CA VAL A 132 4.52 0.31 -5.40
C VAL A 132 4.39 -1.18 -5.20
N ARG A 133 3.74 -1.86 -6.16
CA ARG A 133 3.75 -3.32 -6.26
C ARG A 133 4.99 -3.74 -7.04
N GLN A 134 5.81 -4.61 -6.47
CA GLN A 134 6.96 -5.18 -7.15
C GLN A 134 6.51 -6.00 -8.36
N GLN A 135 6.99 -5.63 -9.53
CA GLN A 135 6.64 -6.28 -10.78
C GLN A 135 7.64 -5.86 -11.87
N GLU A 136 8.09 -6.81 -12.70
CA GLU A 136 9.09 -6.56 -13.75
C GLU A 136 8.48 -6.16 -15.10
N THR A 137 7.16 -6.23 -15.24
CA THR A 137 6.43 -5.92 -16.47
C THR A 137 5.37 -4.87 -16.24
N ALA A 138 5.03 -4.11 -17.27
CA ALA A 138 3.97 -3.11 -17.23
C ALA A 138 3.20 -3.04 -18.55
N GLU A 139 1.96 -2.59 -18.47
CA GLU A 139 1.12 -2.26 -19.60
C GLU A 139 1.26 -0.78 -19.99
N ASN A 140 0.97 -0.47 -21.26
CA ASN A 140 1.01 0.91 -21.74
C ASN A 140 0.08 1.82 -20.93
N GLY A 141 0.62 2.94 -20.50
CA GLY A 141 -0.08 3.93 -19.68
C GLY A 141 0.04 3.73 -18.18
N GLN A 142 0.54 2.59 -17.69
CA GLN A 142 0.76 2.38 -16.26
C GLN A 142 1.90 3.28 -15.75
N LYS A 143 1.76 3.73 -14.50
CA LYS A 143 2.80 4.46 -13.77
C LYS A 143 3.79 3.45 -13.20
N VAL A 144 5.05 3.55 -13.59
CA VAL A 144 6.09 2.60 -13.20
C VAL A 144 7.22 3.30 -12.47
N VAL A 145 7.82 2.58 -11.54
CA VAL A 145 9.16 2.83 -11.05
C VAL A 145 10.11 2.05 -11.94
N ALA A 146 10.98 2.75 -12.63
CA ALA A 146 11.93 2.16 -13.57
C ALA A 146 13.36 2.52 -13.17
N LEU A 147 14.29 1.62 -13.47
CA LEU A 147 15.73 1.83 -13.32
C LEU A 147 16.33 1.88 -14.72
N ILE A 148 17.12 2.92 -14.99
CA ILE A 148 17.82 3.16 -16.25
C ILE A 148 19.32 3.06 -15.98
N ASP A 149 20.05 2.38 -16.87
CA ASP A 149 21.51 2.17 -16.80
C ASP A 149 21.97 1.65 -15.41
N ASN A 150 21.10 0.86 -14.76
CA ASN A 150 21.29 0.24 -13.43
C ASN A 150 21.54 1.20 -12.25
N HIS A 151 21.34 2.51 -12.43
CA HIS A 151 21.55 3.48 -11.35
C HIS A 151 20.55 4.64 -11.31
N GLU A 152 19.88 4.98 -12.40
CA GLU A 152 18.91 6.07 -12.41
C GLU A 152 17.48 5.59 -12.20
N ALA A 153 16.94 5.80 -11.01
CA ALA A 153 15.53 5.51 -10.76
C ALA A 153 14.63 6.65 -11.21
N THR A 154 13.49 6.32 -11.80
CA THR A 154 12.52 7.31 -12.24
C THR A 154 11.09 6.81 -12.11
N LEU A 155 10.15 7.73 -11.88
CA LEU A 155 8.71 7.49 -11.89
C LEU A 155 8.12 8.16 -13.12
N LYS A 156 7.56 7.37 -14.05
CA LYS A 156 6.98 7.82 -15.31
C LYS A 156 5.82 6.93 -15.74
N LYS A 157 5.07 7.35 -16.76
CA LYS A 157 4.14 6.48 -17.47
C LYS A 157 4.91 5.65 -18.50
N PHE A 158 4.68 4.36 -18.49
CA PHE A 158 5.33 3.40 -19.39
C PHE A 158 4.57 3.26 -20.70
N TYR A 159 5.30 3.27 -21.80
CA TYR A 159 4.77 2.95 -23.13
C TYR A 159 5.79 2.13 -23.90
N GLN A 160 5.40 0.91 -24.29
CA GLN A 160 6.18 0.09 -25.21
C GLN A 160 5.75 0.40 -26.65
N GLU A 161 6.67 0.90 -27.44
CA GLU A 161 6.46 1.30 -28.83
C GLU A 161 7.31 0.44 -29.79
N LYS A 162 7.12 0.59 -31.09
CA LYS A 162 7.91 -0.18 -32.09
C LYS A 162 9.39 0.20 -31.98
N GLY A 163 10.21 -0.70 -31.40
CA GLY A 163 11.67 -0.57 -31.34
C GLY A 163 12.23 0.22 -30.17
N HIS A 164 11.42 0.78 -29.29
CA HIS A 164 11.86 1.51 -28.11
C HIS A 164 10.81 1.51 -26.99
N ILE A 165 11.22 1.91 -25.80
CA ILE A 165 10.33 2.19 -24.69
C ILE A 165 10.32 3.71 -24.47
N ARG A 166 9.15 4.28 -24.30
CA ARG A 166 8.97 5.66 -23.93
C ARG A 166 8.49 5.77 -22.50
N LEU A 167 9.26 6.45 -21.68
CA LEU A 167 8.90 6.81 -20.31
C LEU A 167 8.39 8.26 -20.30
N GLN A 168 7.07 8.40 -20.26
CA GLN A 168 6.39 9.70 -20.40
C GLN A 168 6.20 10.36 -19.02
N PRO A 169 6.77 11.55 -18.79
CA PRO A 169 6.38 12.37 -17.65
C PRO A 169 4.90 12.79 -17.75
N ALA A 170 4.23 12.91 -16.64
CA ALA A 170 2.95 13.59 -16.53
C ALA A 170 3.18 15.05 -16.09
N ASN A 171 3.94 15.75 -16.91
CA ASN A 171 4.25 17.16 -16.78
C ASN A 171 4.52 17.72 -18.18
N LYS A 172 3.71 18.69 -18.60
CA LYS A 172 3.75 19.27 -19.94
C LYS A 172 5.07 19.97 -20.28
N ASN A 173 5.84 20.35 -19.26
CA ASN A 173 7.12 21.05 -19.43
C ASN A 173 8.32 20.10 -19.45
N MET A 174 8.09 18.78 -19.46
CA MET A 174 9.16 17.78 -19.43
C MET A 174 9.08 16.86 -20.65
N GLU A 175 10.24 16.60 -21.25
CA GLU A 175 10.36 15.70 -22.38
C GLU A 175 10.35 14.22 -21.94
N PRO A 176 9.84 13.31 -22.79
CA PRO A 176 9.89 11.87 -22.51
C PRO A 176 11.32 11.33 -22.59
N ILE A 177 11.58 10.31 -21.77
CA ILE A 177 12.84 9.54 -21.85
C ILE A 177 12.61 8.38 -22.82
N ILE A 178 13.49 8.27 -23.81
CA ILE A 178 13.42 7.22 -24.84
C ILE A 178 14.52 6.19 -24.57
N ILE A 179 14.11 4.98 -24.21
CA ILE A 179 15.01 3.85 -23.98
C ILE A 179 15.12 3.05 -25.27
N ARG A 180 16.32 3.01 -25.83
CA ARG A 180 16.61 2.31 -27.09
C ARG A 180 17.09 0.87 -26.84
N ARG A 181 17.02 0.07 -27.88
CA ARG A 181 17.48 -1.32 -27.83
C ARG A 181 18.97 -1.41 -27.44
N GLY A 182 19.28 -2.19 -26.40
CA GLY A 182 20.64 -2.34 -25.88
C GLY A 182 21.00 -1.39 -24.73
N GLN A 183 20.09 -0.51 -24.33
CA GLN A 183 20.22 0.28 -23.12
C GLN A 183 19.71 -0.52 -21.92
N ASP A 184 20.40 -0.48 -20.81
CA ASP A 184 19.98 -1.16 -19.58
C ASP A 184 18.72 -0.48 -19.01
N PHE A 185 17.66 -1.26 -18.90
CA PHE A 185 16.37 -0.80 -18.42
C PHE A 185 15.66 -1.93 -17.69
N SER A 186 15.12 -1.62 -16.52
CA SER A 186 14.27 -2.57 -15.78
C SER A 186 13.13 -1.87 -15.09
N ILE A 187 11.96 -2.51 -15.06
CA ILE A 187 10.82 -2.08 -14.27
C ILE A 187 10.96 -2.68 -12.87
N GLN A 188 10.91 -1.83 -11.86
CA GLN A 188 11.01 -2.22 -10.45
C GLN A 188 9.63 -2.43 -9.82
N GLY A 189 8.59 -1.83 -10.41
CA GLY A 189 7.22 -2.00 -9.96
C GLY A 189 6.25 -1.02 -10.57
N ILE A 190 4.97 -1.26 -10.26
CA ILE A 190 3.84 -0.46 -10.70
C ILE A 190 3.27 0.32 -9.52
N VAL A 191 3.01 1.61 -9.71
CA VAL A 191 2.35 2.44 -8.69
C VAL A 191 0.89 2.01 -8.54
N LEU A 192 0.52 1.63 -7.33
CA LEU A 192 -0.84 1.25 -6.94
C LEU A 192 -1.65 2.45 -6.45
N ASP A 193 -1.04 3.27 -5.60
CA ASP A 193 -1.71 4.40 -4.95
C ASP A 193 -0.71 5.48 -4.55
N VAL A 194 -1.21 6.67 -4.25
CA VAL A 194 -0.46 7.81 -3.73
C VAL A 194 -0.95 8.11 -2.32
N ILE A 195 -0.03 8.12 -1.37
CA ILE A 195 -0.31 8.38 0.04
C ILE A 195 0.16 9.78 0.37
N ARG A 196 -0.75 10.61 0.89
CA ARG A 196 -0.46 11.97 1.37
C ARG A 196 -0.49 11.99 2.89
N GLU A 197 0.38 12.77 3.50
CA GLU A 197 0.53 12.82 4.96
C GLU A 197 -0.73 13.31 5.70
N GLU A 198 -1.63 14.02 5.07
CA GLU A 198 -2.87 14.55 5.68
C GLU A 198 -3.86 13.51 6.23
N GLY A 199 -3.59 12.20 6.06
CA GLY A 199 -4.44 11.11 6.54
C GLY A 199 -3.70 9.84 6.98
N SER A 200 -2.38 9.82 6.94
CA SER A 200 -1.58 8.64 7.26
C SER A 200 -0.72 8.92 8.49
N THR A 201 -0.82 8.08 9.50
CA THR A 201 0.10 8.14 10.63
C THR A 201 1.43 7.53 10.20
N VAL A 202 2.41 8.35 9.83
CA VAL A 202 3.81 7.92 9.72
C VAL A 202 4.29 7.59 11.13
N VAL A 203 4.40 6.31 11.43
CA VAL A 203 4.91 5.86 12.73
C VAL A 203 6.41 5.65 12.57
N GLN A 204 7.21 6.57 13.11
CA GLN A 204 8.62 6.28 13.37
C GLN A 204 8.67 5.22 14.48
N LEU A 205 9.11 4.02 14.16
CA LEU A 205 9.29 2.99 15.17
C LEU A 205 10.62 3.24 15.89
N PRO A 206 10.64 3.12 17.24
CA PRO A 206 11.89 3.00 17.96
C PRO A 206 12.64 1.77 17.43
N GLN A 207 13.95 1.92 17.27
CA GLN A 207 14.87 0.86 16.87
C GLN A 207 14.58 -0.38 17.72
N TYR A 208 14.13 -1.49 17.16
CA TYR A 208 14.51 -2.84 17.55
C TYR A 208 13.56 -3.96 17.07
N GLU A 209 14.16 -5.12 16.74
CA GLU A 209 13.68 -6.51 16.66
C GLU A 209 12.71 -6.96 15.53
N GLU A 210 11.83 -6.15 14.98
CA GLU A 210 10.97 -6.64 13.88
C GLU A 210 11.63 -6.57 12.49
N ALA A 211 12.79 -5.96 12.36
CA ALA A 211 13.52 -5.85 11.08
C ALA A 211 13.91 -7.24 10.49
N LYS A 212 14.16 -8.24 11.32
CA LYS A 212 14.54 -9.61 10.89
C LYS A 212 13.46 -10.32 10.06
N LYS A 213 12.18 -9.94 10.21
CA LYS A 213 11.08 -10.56 9.44
C LYS A 213 11.06 -10.09 8.00
N TYR A 214 11.65 -8.93 7.72
CA TYR A 214 11.69 -8.31 6.38
C TYR A 214 13.02 -8.53 5.66
N GLU A 215 14.04 -9.13 6.31
CA GLU A 215 15.30 -9.50 5.68
C GLU A 215 15.18 -10.57 4.58
N LYS A 216 14.03 -11.25 4.49
CA LYS A 216 13.74 -12.27 3.47
C LYS A 216 13.06 -11.74 2.20
N LEU A 217 12.73 -10.46 2.14
CA LEU A 217 12.21 -9.86 0.92
C LEU A 217 13.39 -9.64 -0.05
N PRO A 218 13.24 -9.88 -1.36
CA PRO A 218 14.30 -9.66 -2.35
C PRO A 218 14.64 -8.17 -2.54
N LEU A 219 14.49 -7.37 -1.52
CA LEU A 219 14.67 -5.93 -1.43
C LEU A 219 16.12 -5.51 -1.60
N ASN A 220 17.07 -6.45 -1.48
CA ASN A 220 18.50 -6.18 -1.65
C ASN A 220 18.88 -5.69 -3.05
N LYS A 221 17.96 -5.82 -4.03
CA LYS A 221 18.21 -5.34 -5.41
C LYS A 221 17.87 -3.86 -5.60
N ILE A 222 17.15 -3.23 -4.67
CA ILE A 222 16.62 -1.87 -4.87
C ILE A 222 17.27 -0.85 -3.91
N ILE A 223 17.92 -1.28 -2.82
CA ILE A 223 18.03 -0.45 -1.61
C ILE A 223 19.43 -0.03 -1.23
N CYS A 224 20.44 -0.10 -1.98
CA CYS A 224 21.70 0.47 -1.51
C CYS A 224 22.28 1.50 -2.47
N GLY A 225 22.72 2.60 -1.90
CA GLY A 225 23.43 3.68 -2.59
C GLY A 225 24.70 3.25 -3.33
N ASP A 226 25.12 1.99 -3.16
CA ASP A 226 26.05 1.27 -4.00
C ASP A 226 25.35 0.05 -4.61
N ALA A 227 24.37 0.32 -5.47
CA ALA A 227 23.63 -0.72 -6.21
C ALA A 227 24.55 -1.67 -6.98
N ILE A 228 25.80 -1.28 -7.24
CA ILE A 228 26.82 -2.06 -7.96
C ILE A 228 27.43 -3.16 -7.07
N GLU A 229 27.58 -2.98 -5.78
CA GLU A 229 28.25 -3.97 -4.92
C GLU A 229 27.31 -5.12 -4.49
N ILE A 230 26.02 -4.85 -4.36
CA ILE A 230 25.03 -5.87 -4.00
C ILE A 230 24.69 -6.79 -5.17
N MET A 231 24.79 -6.30 -6.40
CA MET A 231 24.52 -7.09 -7.62
C MET A 231 25.69 -8.03 -8.00
N LYS A 232 26.86 -7.92 -7.38
CA LYS A 232 28.02 -8.80 -7.61
C LYS A 232 28.05 -10.07 -6.74
N GLY A 233 27.11 -10.25 -5.86
CA GLY A 233 27.03 -11.36 -4.91
C GLY A 233 25.96 -12.41 -5.20
N PHE A 234 25.40 -12.45 -6.44
CA PHE A 234 24.47 -13.50 -6.88
C PHE A 234 24.83 -14.00 -8.26
#